data_1fb993f9914489e3df61e53fa916a416
#
_entry.id   1fb993f9914489e3df61e53fa916a416
#
_cell.length_a   1.000
_cell.length_b   1.000
_cell.length_c   1.000
_cell.angle_alpha   90.00
_cell.angle_beta   90.00
_cell.angle_gamma   90.00
#
_symmetry.space_group_name_H-M   'P 1'
#
loop_
_entity.id
_entity.type
_entity.pdbx_description
1 polymer ?
#
loop_
_entity_poly.entity_id
_entity_poly.type
_entity_poly.pdbx_seq_one_letter_code
_entity_poly.pdbx_strand_id
1 'polypeptide(L)'
;TVLRPATVTVAIDAGATHSLDTYLSPLFYDGMHLRIGFERQRASRFNPERWTHKIEAGLTYDNPSNPAGNNSLHTIIADVDFAMLHRWRVAQGLTLHAGADIGFRGGVTYNPRNSNNVCSPLIRLYAGASGMAAYRFNAGRLPMTARWQATLPVVGGFFLPDYDQSFYEMYLGNYRNTINFGFWH
;
A
#
# COMPACT_ATOMS: atom_id res chain seq x y z
N THR A 1 9.54 13.27 -32.37
CA THR A 1 9.16 13.23 -30.93
C THR A 1 8.27 12.03 -30.69
N VAL A 2 8.74 11.03 -29.93
CA VAL A 2 7.94 9.84 -29.62
C VAL A 2 6.89 10.22 -28.59
N LEU A 3 5.62 10.01 -28.92
CA LEU A 3 4.51 10.23 -27.99
C LEU A 3 4.61 9.24 -26.83
N ARG A 4 4.59 9.78 -25.62
CA ARG A 4 4.62 9.00 -24.37
C ARG A 4 3.31 9.20 -23.62
N PRO A 5 2.29 8.38 -23.90
CA PRO A 5 1.02 8.49 -23.23
C PRO A 5 1.19 8.37 -21.71
N ALA A 6 0.47 9.19 -20.98
CA ALA A 6 0.43 9.19 -19.53
C ALA A 6 -1.02 9.22 -19.06
N THR A 7 -1.30 8.47 -18.01
CA THR A 7 -2.58 8.49 -17.29
C THR A 7 -2.30 8.93 -15.87
N VAL A 8 -3.14 9.81 -15.36
CA VAL A 8 -3.15 10.25 -13.96
C VAL A 8 -4.51 9.90 -13.39
N THR A 9 -4.51 9.27 -12.23
CA THR A 9 -5.72 8.91 -11.50
C THR A 9 -5.63 9.46 -10.08
N VAL A 10 -6.70 10.06 -9.61
CA VAL A 10 -6.90 10.39 -8.20
C VAL A 10 -8.11 9.59 -7.73
N ALA A 11 -7.95 8.89 -6.64
CA ALA A 11 -8.99 8.04 -6.06
C ALA A 11 -9.27 8.46 -4.62
N ILE A 12 -10.50 8.31 -4.20
CA ILE A 12 -10.93 8.41 -2.81
C ILE A 12 -11.65 7.10 -2.49
N ASP A 13 -11.15 6.40 -1.50
CA ASP A 13 -11.70 5.14 -1.05
C ASP A 13 -12.26 5.31 0.36
N ALA A 14 -13.43 4.76 0.59
CA ALA A 14 -14.07 4.71 1.91
C ALA A 14 -14.60 3.29 2.14
N GLY A 15 -14.42 2.78 3.35
CA GLY A 15 -14.80 1.42 3.68
C GLY A 15 -14.75 1.14 5.17
N ALA A 16 -14.74 -0.15 5.50
CA ALA A 16 -14.53 -0.65 6.84
C ALA A 16 -13.11 -1.19 7.00
N THR A 17 -12.53 -1.00 8.18
CA THR A 17 -11.28 -1.62 8.58
C THR A 17 -11.53 -2.61 9.71
N HIS A 18 -10.81 -3.74 9.67
CA HIS A 18 -10.72 -4.73 10.74
C HIS A 18 -9.25 -4.92 11.06
N SER A 19 -8.82 -4.49 12.23
CA SER A 19 -7.41 -4.42 12.58
C SER A 19 -7.11 -5.08 13.91
N LEU A 20 -5.92 -5.68 13.98
CA LEU A 20 -5.30 -6.18 15.19
C LEU A 20 -3.87 -5.64 15.26
N ASP A 21 -3.57 -4.84 16.26
CA ASP A 21 -2.22 -4.41 16.58
C ASP A 21 -1.85 -4.98 17.94
N THR A 22 -1.15 -6.11 17.94
CA THR A 22 -0.80 -6.85 19.17
C THR A 22 0.17 -6.08 20.08
N TYR A 23 0.87 -5.08 19.55
CA TYR A 23 1.70 -4.19 20.34
C TYR A 23 0.85 -3.24 21.23
N LEU A 24 -0.31 -2.80 20.72
CA LEU A 24 -1.20 -1.89 21.43
C LEU A 24 -2.30 -2.61 22.19
N SER A 25 -2.82 -3.71 21.66
CA SER A 25 -3.96 -4.44 22.25
C SER A 25 -4.10 -5.83 21.64
N PRO A 26 -4.48 -6.85 22.44
CA PRO A 26 -4.77 -8.19 21.93
C PRO A 26 -6.18 -8.29 21.30
N LEU A 27 -6.95 -7.21 21.27
CA LEU A 27 -8.32 -7.19 20.75
C LEU A 27 -8.36 -6.78 19.29
N PHE A 28 -9.34 -7.30 18.55
CA PHE A 28 -9.71 -6.79 17.23
C PHE A 28 -10.50 -5.49 17.37
N TYR A 29 -10.24 -4.58 16.44
CA TYR A 29 -10.88 -3.28 16.34
C TYR A 29 -11.54 -3.16 14.98
N ASP A 30 -12.78 -2.73 14.95
CA ASP A 30 -13.57 -2.54 13.74
C ASP A 30 -13.96 -1.07 13.58
N GLY A 31 -13.90 -0.55 12.35
CA GLY A 31 -14.28 0.84 12.13
C GLY A 31 -14.14 1.35 10.71
N MET A 32 -13.99 2.65 10.61
CA MET A 32 -13.96 3.38 9.35
C MET A 32 -12.55 3.35 8.73
N HIS A 33 -12.53 3.19 7.42
CA HIS A 33 -11.38 3.35 6.56
C HIS A 33 -11.61 4.48 5.56
N LEU A 34 -10.64 5.36 5.40
CA LEU A 34 -10.62 6.41 4.38
C LEU A 34 -9.23 6.48 3.76
N ARG A 35 -9.16 6.49 2.42
CA ARG A 35 -7.89 6.64 1.69
C ARG A 35 -8.04 7.65 0.55
N ILE A 36 -7.02 8.48 0.37
CA ILE A 36 -6.81 9.29 -0.83
C ILE A 36 -5.60 8.73 -1.55
N GLY A 37 -5.76 8.38 -2.82
CA GLY A 37 -4.74 7.80 -3.67
C GLY A 37 -4.45 8.65 -4.91
N PHE A 38 -3.19 8.66 -5.30
CA PHE A 38 -2.70 9.25 -6.54
C PHE A 38 -1.93 8.19 -7.32
N GLU A 39 -2.24 8.03 -8.59
CA GLU A 39 -1.51 7.15 -9.50
C GLU A 39 -1.09 7.92 -10.75
N ARG A 40 0.14 7.73 -11.20
CA ARG A 40 0.62 8.16 -12.50
C ARG A 40 1.26 7.00 -13.24
N GLN A 41 0.65 6.62 -14.34
CA GLN A 41 1.18 5.64 -15.27
C GLN A 41 1.67 6.32 -16.54
N ARG A 42 2.89 6.00 -17.00
CA ARG A 42 3.48 6.61 -18.20
C ARG A 42 4.32 5.62 -18.98
N ALA A 43 4.27 5.70 -20.30
CA ALA A 43 5.18 4.96 -21.19
C ALA A 43 6.65 5.35 -20.93
N SER A 44 7.54 4.38 -20.88
CA SER A 44 8.97 4.57 -20.60
C SER A 44 9.68 5.40 -21.67
N ARG A 45 10.80 6.06 -21.30
CA ARG A 45 11.62 6.83 -22.24
C ARG A 45 12.41 5.93 -23.22
N PHE A 46 12.92 4.80 -22.73
CA PHE A 46 13.82 3.94 -23.52
C PHE A 46 13.05 3.05 -24.50
N ASN A 47 11.84 2.60 -24.17
CA ASN A 47 10.99 1.84 -25.07
C ASN A 47 9.51 2.07 -24.72
N PRO A 48 8.89 3.14 -25.27
CA PRO A 48 7.53 3.54 -24.91
C PRO A 48 6.46 2.58 -25.43
N GLU A 49 6.77 1.69 -26.37
CA GLU A 49 5.83 0.72 -26.89
C GLU A 49 5.69 -0.51 -25.98
N ARG A 50 6.77 -0.87 -25.29
CA ARG A 50 6.82 -2.11 -24.50
C ARG A 50 6.88 -1.89 -23.01
N TRP A 51 7.39 -0.76 -22.54
CA TRP A 51 7.60 -0.52 -21.13
C TRP A 51 6.79 0.66 -20.59
N THR A 52 6.24 0.47 -19.43
CA THR A 52 5.45 1.46 -18.68
C THR A 52 5.99 1.52 -17.26
N HIS A 53 6.15 2.71 -16.74
CA HIS A 53 6.36 2.89 -15.30
C HIS A 53 5.12 3.48 -14.65
N LYS A 54 4.86 3.05 -13.44
CA LYS A 54 3.76 3.48 -12.59
C LYS A 54 4.34 3.99 -11.27
N ILE A 55 3.86 5.14 -10.83
CA ILE A 55 4.07 5.67 -9.48
C ILE A 55 2.69 5.75 -8.84
N GLU A 56 2.58 5.23 -7.65
CA GLU A 56 1.38 5.29 -6.81
C GLU A 56 1.76 5.88 -5.47
N ALA A 57 0.92 6.74 -4.91
CA ALA A 57 1.09 7.30 -3.58
C ALA A 57 -0.27 7.40 -2.90
N GLY A 58 -0.31 7.18 -1.61
CA GLY A 58 -1.55 7.21 -0.86
C GLY A 58 -1.38 7.71 0.55
N LEU A 59 -2.48 8.22 1.09
CA LEU A 59 -2.64 8.56 2.49
C LEU A 59 -3.91 7.91 3.01
N THR A 60 -3.76 7.09 4.04
CA THR A 60 -4.85 6.35 4.68
C THR A 60 -5.06 6.87 6.10
N TYR A 61 -6.32 6.98 6.49
CA TYR A 61 -6.75 7.20 7.87
C TYR A 61 -7.77 6.14 8.26
N ASP A 62 -7.48 5.42 9.36
CA ASP A 62 -8.37 4.44 9.93
C ASP A 62 -8.75 4.84 11.37
N ASN A 63 -10.01 4.63 11.72
CA ASN A 63 -10.51 4.88 13.06
C ASN A 63 -11.38 3.71 13.55
N PRO A 64 -10.76 2.57 13.87
CA PRO A 64 -11.46 1.43 14.43
C PRO A 64 -11.64 1.55 15.95
N SER A 65 -12.73 0.96 16.45
CA SER A 65 -13.07 0.88 17.87
C SER A 65 -13.09 -0.57 18.35
N ASN A 66 -12.82 -0.78 19.62
CA ASN A 66 -12.90 -2.10 20.24
C ASN A 66 -14.37 -2.58 20.36
N PRO A 67 -14.63 -3.88 20.57
CA PRO A 67 -15.98 -4.41 20.68
C PRO A 67 -16.84 -3.78 21.80
N ALA A 68 -16.22 -3.28 22.86
CA ALA A 68 -16.90 -2.60 23.96
C ALA A 68 -17.26 -1.13 23.65
N GLY A 69 -16.78 -0.57 22.54
CA GLY A 69 -17.03 0.81 22.13
C GLY A 69 -16.42 1.88 23.04
N ASN A 70 -15.51 1.50 23.92
CA ASN A 70 -14.92 2.40 24.92
C ASN A 70 -13.49 2.83 24.59
N ASN A 71 -12.91 2.34 23.51
CA ASN A 71 -11.59 2.73 23.02
C ASN A 71 -11.53 2.70 21.48
N SER A 72 -10.87 3.68 20.88
CA SER A 72 -10.66 3.76 19.43
C SER A 72 -9.18 3.94 19.15
N LEU A 73 -8.72 3.34 18.05
CA LEU A 73 -7.39 3.59 17.48
C LEU A 73 -7.47 4.66 16.40
N HIS A 74 -6.38 5.38 16.22
CA HIS A 74 -6.21 6.32 15.12
C HIS A 74 -4.97 5.93 14.34
N THR A 75 -5.16 5.46 13.13
CA THR A 75 -4.05 5.02 12.26
C THR A 75 -3.91 5.96 11.08
N ILE A 76 -2.71 6.46 10.86
CA ILE A 76 -2.35 7.25 9.68
C ILE A 76 -1.20 6.53 8.97
N ILE A 77 -1.39 6.23 7.68
CA ILE A 77 -0.40 5.53 6.86
C ILE A 77 -0.21 6.32 5.56
N ALA A 78 1.05 6.58 5.22
CA ALA A 78 1.46 7.04 3.90
C ALA A 78 2.18 5.90 3.17
N ASP A 79 1.89 5.75 1.88
CA ASP A 79 2.52 4.75 1.02
C ASP A 79 2.96 5.36 -0.31
N VAL A 80 4.04 4.82 -0.85
CA VAL A 80 4.55 5.14 -2.18
C VAL A 80 5.06 3.86 -2.84
N ASP A 81 4.59 3.60 -4.05
CA ASP A 81 4.96 2.44 -4.86
C ASP A 81 5.49 2.88 -6.23
N PHE A 82 6.51 2.21 -6.70
CA PHE A 82 7.05 2.37 -8.03
C PHE A 82 7.13 1.02 -8.73
N ALA A 83 6.47 0.90 -9.89
CA ALA A 83 6.51 -0.30 -10.71
C ALA A 83 7.05 -0.02 -12.12
N MET A 84 7.87 -0.94 -12.63
CA MET A 84 8.31 -1.01 -14.02
C MET A 84 7.69 -2.23 -14.67
N LEU A 85 6.77 -2.01 -15.61
CA LEU A 85 5.94 -3.05 -16.21
C LEU A 85 6.20 -3.20 -17.69
N HIS A 86 6.47 -4.42 -18.14
CA HIS A 86 6.46 -4.77 -19.55
C HIS A 86 5.03 -4.96 -20.04
N ARG A 87 4.73 -4.46 -21.23
CA ARG A 87 3.40 -4.44 -21.83
C ARG A 87 3.30 -5.39 -23.01
N TRP A 88 2.27 -6.25 -23.01
CA TRP A 88 1.89 -7.13 -24.11
C TRP A 88 0.49 -6.79 -24.60
N ARG A 89 0.33 -6.65 -25.90
CA ARG A 89 -0.98 -6.60 -26.55
C ARG A 89 -1.39 -8.03 -26.89
N VAL A 90 -2.32 -8.60 -26.13
CA VAL A 90 -2.69 -10.01 -26.26
C VAL A 90 -3.83 -10.19 -27.26
N ALA A 91 -4.78 -9.26 -27.27
CA ALA A 91 -5.90 -9.24 -28.19
C ALA A 91 -6.33 -7.80 -28.46
N GLN A 92 -7.29 -7.64 -29.40
CA GLN A 92 -7.89 -6.34 -29.64
C GLN A 92 -8.55 -5.82 -28.35
N GLY A 93 -8.12 -4.65 -27.89
CA GLY A 93 -8.58 -4.05 -26.64
C GLY A 93 -7.90 -4.59 -25.37
N LEU A 94 -7.32 -5.79 -25.37
CA LEU A 94 -6.72 -6.42 -24.20
C LEU A 94 -5.21 -6.19 -24.14
N THR A 95 -4.75 -5.59 -23.07
CA THR A 95 -3.33 -5.36 -22.78
C THR A 95 -2.99 -5.93 -21.41
N LEU A 96 -1.94 -6.73 -21.36
CA LEU A 96 -1.37 -7.23 -20.12
C LEU A 96 -0.09 -6.49 -19.80
N HIS A 97 0.16 -6.30 -18.53
CA HIS A 97 1.39 -5.72 -18.01
C HIS A 97 1.89 -6.59 -16.85
N ALA A 98 3.17 -6.86 -16.80
CA ALA A 98 3.80 -7.50 -15.66
C ALA A 98 5.23 -7.02 -15.50
N GLY A 99 5.72 -7.00 -14.28
CA GLY A 99 7.07 -6.56 -13.97
C GLY A 99 7.35 -6.52 -12.48
N ALA A 100 8.40 -5.78 -12.12
CA ALA A 100 8.82 -5.60 -10.75
C ALA A 100 8.26 -4.31 -10.18
N ASP A 101 8.08 -4.32 -8.86
CA ASP A 101 7.73 -3.15 -8.09
C ASP A 101 8.56 -3.06 -6.80
N ILE A 102 8.68 -1.85 -6.31
CA ILE A 102 9.20 -1.54 -4.98
C ILE A 102 8.21 -0.59 -4.31
N GLY A 103 8.00 -0.79 -3.03
CA GLY A 103 7.07 0.05 -2.28
C GLY A 103 7.58 0.34 -0.87
N PHE A 104 7.17 1.49 -0.39
CA PHE A 104 7.38 1.93 0.98
C PHE A 104 6.03 2.25 1.61
N ARG A 105 5.84 1.81 2.85
CA ARG A 105 4.70 2.17 3.68
C ARG A 105 5.19 2.60 5.04
N GLY A 106 4.82 3.80 5.46
CA GLY A 106 5.15 4.34 6.76
C GLY A 106 3.94 4.95 7.44
N GLY A 107 3.82 4.73 8.74
CA GLY A 107 2.66 5.23 9.47
C GLY A 107 2.78 5.04 10.97
N VAL A 108 1.72 5.37 11.65
CA VAL A 108 1.59 5.24 13.10
C VAL A 108 0.14 4.93 13.46
N THR A 109 -0.02 4.01 14.41
CA THR A 109 -1.30 3.80 15.12
C THR A 109 -1.19 4.38 16.50
N TYR A 110 -2.12 5.25 16.86
CA TYR A 110 -2.21 5.91 18.17
C TYR A 110 -3.38 5.33 18.97
N ASN A 111 -3.10 4.96 20.22
CA ASN A 111 -4.09 4.48 21.18
C ASN A 111 -4.19 5.45 22.36
N PRO A 112 -5.21 6.32 22.43
CA PRO A 112 -5.33 7.35 23.47
C PRO A 112 -5.54 6.81 24.88
N ARG A 113 -5.92 5.55 25.02
CA ARG A 113 -6.18 4.91 26.35
C ARG A 113 -5.04 4.03 26.84
N ASN A 114 -4.03 3.79 26.01
CA ASN A 114 -2.86 3.03 26.46
C ASN A 114 -1.83 4.00 27.05
N SER A 115 -1.61 3.92 28.35
CA SER A 115 -0.68 4.81 29.06
C SER A 115 0.79 4.37 28.93
N ASN A 116 1.04 3.12 28.57
CA ASN A 116 2.39 2.56 28.47
C ASN A 116 2.93 2.65 27.04
N ASN A 117 2.17 2.14 26.08
CA ASN A 117 2.50 2.15 24.65
C ASN A 117 1.41 2.91 23.89
N VAL A 118 1.60 4.23 23.78
CA VAL A 118 0.58 5.12 23.17
C VAL A 118 0.56 5.03 21.66
N CYS A 119 1.70 4.68 21.03
CA CYS A 119 1.88 4.65 19.60
C CYS A 119 2.55 3.36 19.14
N SER A 120 2.09 2.83 18.01
CA SER A 120 2.74 1.74 17.28
C SER A 120 3.20 2.28 15.92
N PRO A 121 4.52 2.41 15.68
CA PRO A 121 5.03 2.81 14.38
C PRO A 121 4.97 1.63 13.40
N LEU A 122 4.61 1.93 12.15
CA LEU A 122 4.58 0.99 11.05
C LEU A 122 5.57 1.48 10.00
N ILE A 123 6.58 0.67 9.71
CA ILE A 123 7.52 0.95 8.61
C ILE A 123 7.70 -0.35 7.84
N ARG A 124 7.47 -0.29 6.54
CA ARG A 124 7.63 -1.43 5.64
C ARG A 124 8.23 -0.96 4.32
N LEU A 125 9.29 -1.64 3.91
CA LEU A 125 9.89 -1.53 2.58
C LEU A 125 9.79 -2.89 1.92
N TYR A 126 9.35 -2.97 0.67
CA TYR A 126 9.27 -4.24 -0.04
C TYR A 126 9.69 -4.10 -1.50
N ALA A 127 10.11 -5.22 -2.06
CA ALA A 127 10.24 -5.44 -3.50
C ALA A 127 9.42 -6.66 -3.90
N GLY A 128 8.82 -6.60 -5.08
CA GLY A 128 7.89 -7.64 -5.50
C GLY A 128 7.63 -7.68 -6.99
N ALA A 129 6.56 -8.37 -7.32
CA ALA A 129 6.03 -8.48 -8.67
C ALA A 129 4.67 -7.79 -8.77
N SER A 130 4.47 -7.04 -9.84
CA SER A 130 3.20 -6.37 -10.14
C SER A 130 2.68 -6.79 -11.50
N GLY A 131 1.37 -7.01 -11.59
CA GLY A 131 0.66 -7.34 -12.81
C GLY A 131 -0.60 -6.51 -12.99
N MET A 132 -0.92 -6.20 -14.25
CA MET A 132 -2.13 -5.45 -14.58
C MET A 132 -2.71 -5.96 -15.91
N ALA A 133 -4.02 -6.12 -15.93
CA ALA A 133 -4.80 -6.37 -17.14
C ALA A 133 -5.69 -5.15 -17.43
N ALA A 134 -5.65 -4.63 -18.64
CA ALA A 134 -6.49 -3.52 -19.08
C ALA A 134 -7.25 -3.93 -20.34
N TYR A 135 -8.57 -3.81 -20.30
CA TYR A 135 -9.45 -4.09 -21.42
C TYR A 135 -10.22 -2.84 -21.85
N ARG A 136 -10.00 -2.42 -23.09
CA ARG A 136 -10.68 -1.30 -23.70
C ARG A 136 -11.86 -1.79 -24.52
N PHE A 137 -13.02 -1.22 -24.29
CA PHE A 137 -14.25 -1.54 -25.01
C PHE A 137 -15.13 -0.28 -25.15
N ASN A 138 -16.11 -0.37 -26.03
CA ASN A 138 -17.09 0.68 -26.19
C ASN A 138 -18.42 0.24 -25.60
N ALA A 139 -18.96 1.01 -24.66
CA ALA A 139 -20.32 0.89 -24.17
C ALA A 139 -21.21 1.86 -24.96
N GLY A 140 -21.74 1.39 -26.08
CA GLY A 140 -22.39 2.25 -27.07
C GLY A 140 -21.40 3.24 -27.69
N ARG A 141 -21.56 4.54 -27.42
CA ARG A 141 -20.68 5.62 -27.90
C ARG A 141 -19.56 6.02 -26.92
N LEU A 142 -19.57 5.46 -25.71
CA LEU A 142 -18.60 5.79 -24.67
C LEU A 142 -17.41 4.82 -24.71
N PRO A 143 -16.17 5.31 -24.94
CA PRO A 143 -14.98 4.48 -24.81
C PRO A 143 -14.72 4.25 -23.31
N MET A 144 -14.63 2.97 -22.93
CA MET A 144 -14.39 2.55 -21.55
C MET A 144 -13.13 1.70 -21.43
N THR A 145 -12.54 1.68 -20.25
CA THR A 145 -11.44 0.79 -19.91
C THR A 145 -11.71 0.14 -18.56
N ALA A 146 -11.81 -1.19 -18.55
CA ALA A 146 -11.77 -1.97 -17.32
C ALA A 146 -10.32 -2.30 -17.02
N ARG A 147 -9.90 -2.11 -15.76
CA ARG A 147 -8.54 -2.40 -15.30
C ARG A 147 -8.60 -3.23 -14.03
N TRP A 148 -7.80 -4.29 -14.02
CA TRP A 148 -7.51 -5.10 -12.85
C TRP A 148 -6.01 -5.08 -12.60
N GLN A 149 -5.60 -5.01 -11.34
CA GLN A 149 -4.20 -4.93 -10.93
C GLN A 149 -3.97 -5.74 -9.66
N ALA A 150 -2.81 -6.39 -9.60
CA ALA A 150 -2.34 -7.08 -8.41
C ALA A 150 -0.84 -6.80 -8.20
N THR A 151 -0.46 -6.65 -6.95
CA THR A 151 0.93 -6.54 -6.49
C THR A 151 1.19 -7.65 -5.50
N LEU A 152 2.30 -8.35 -5.65
CA LEU A 152 2.74 -9.44 -4.81
C LEU A 152 4.10 -9.08 -4.22
N PRO A 153 4.16 -8.64 -2.96
CA PRO A 153 5.42 -8.46 -2.25
C PRO A 153 6.15 -9.80 -2.14
N VAL A 154 7.41 -9.85 -2.55
CA VAL A 154 8.22 -11.08 -2.53
C VAL A 154 9.21 -11.05 -1.38
N VAL A 155 9.89 -9.94 -1.20
CA VAL A 155 10.85 -9.72 -0.13
C VAL A 155 10.62 -8.35 0.49
N GLY A 156 10.77 -8.24 1.79
CA GLY A 156 10.62 -6.97 2.47
C GLY A 156 11.34 -6.92 3.81
N GLY A 157 11.57 -5.68 4.24
CA GLY A 157 11.99 -5.36 5.59
C GLY A 157 10.88 -4.55 6.28
N PHE A 158 10.62 -4.86 7.53
CA PHE A 158 9.59 -4.18 8.30
C PHE A 158 10.05 -3.98 9.75
N PHE A 159 9.59 -2.89 10.31
CA PHE A 159 9.76 -2.58 11.72
C PHE A 159 8.54 -3.11 12.47
N LEU A 160 8.77 -4.05 13.39
CA LEU A 160 7.75 -4.66 14.22
C LEU A 160 8.28 -4.71 15.65
N PRO A 161 7.87 -3.80 16.54
CA PRO A 161 8.23 -3.86 17.94
C PRO A 161 7.57 -5.07 18.62
N ASP A 162 8.29 -5.71 19.53
CA ASP A 162 7.77 -6.81 20.33
C ASP A 162 6.74 -6.30 21.33
N TYR A 163 5.74 -7.13 21.64
CA TYR A 163 4.84 -6.90 22.75
C TYR A 163 5.68 -6.77 24.05
N ASP A 164 5.39 -5.80 24.88
CA ASP A 164 6.15 -5.40 26.10
C ASP A 164 7.45 -4.61 25.86
N GLN A 165 7.90 -4.42 24.62
CA GLN A 165 9.09 -3.61 24.37
C GLN A 165 8.78 -2.12 24.54
N SER A 166 9.39 -1.46 25.52
CA SER A 166 9.24 -0.02 25.69
C SER A 166 10.07 0.78 24.68
N PHE A 167 9.65 1.99 24.37
CA PHE A 167 10.46 2.93 23.55
C PHE A 167 11.84 3.19 24.15
N TYR A 168 11.96 3.13 25.47
CA TYR A 168 13.24 3.30 26.16
C TYR A 168 14.20 2.13 25.88
N GLU A 169 13.73 0.90 25.86
CA GLU A 169 14.53 -0.26 25.52
C GLU A 169 14.98 -0.24 24.04
N MET A 170 14.12 0.20 23.15
CA MET A 170 14.50 0.41 21.75
C MET A 170 15.58 1.50 21.61
N TYR A 171 15.48 2.59 22.37
CA TYR A 171 16.47 3.67 22.38
C TYR A 171 17.83 3.19 22.92
N LEU A 172 17.86 2.31 23.90
CA LEU A 172 19.09 1.73 24.47
C LEU A 172 19.81 0.73 23.55
N GLY A 173 19.33 0.47 22.35
CA GLY A 173 20.00 -0.33 21.33
C GLY A 173 19.39 -1.69 21.05
N ASN A 174 18.23 -2.01 21.61
CA ASN A 174 17.51 -3.26 21.35
C ASN A 174 16.67 -3.22 20.04
N TYR A 175 16.86 -2.17 19.22
CA TYR A 175 16.15 -1.98 17.94
C TYR A 175 16.49 -3.05 16.88
N ARG A 176 17.61 -3.81 17.05
CA ARG A 176 18.02 -4.84 16.09
C ARG A 176 17.02 -5.98 16.00
N ASN A 177 16.32 -6.28 17.07
CA ASN A 177 15.30 -7.33 17.11
C ASN A 177 13.96 -6.87 16.55
N THR A 178 13.76 -5.56 16.39
CA THR A 178 12.56 -4.97 15.83
C THR A 178 12.57 -4.82 14.31
N ILE A 179 13.74 -4.96 13.68
CA ILE A 179 13.89 -4.93 12.23
C ILE A 179 13.89 -6.37 11.73
N ASN A 180 12.82 -6.72 11.03
CA ASN A 180 12.63 -8.06 10.48
C ASN A 180 12.72 -8.05 8.97
N PHE A 181 13.28 -9.10 8.40
CA PHE A 181 13.34 -9.36 6.97
C PHE A 181 12.60 -10.65 6.68
N GLY A 182 11.79 -10.66 5.63
CA GLY A 182 11.04 -11.84 5.28
C GLY A 182 10.70 -11.95 3.81
N PHE A 183 10.29 -13.15 3.43
CA PHE A 183 9.75 -13.49 2.12
C PHE A 183 8.25 -13.73 2.28
N TRP A 184 7.42 -13.28 1.31
CA TRP A 184 5.97 -13.53 1.27
C TRP A 184 5.17 -12.95 2.46
N HIS A 185 5.45 -11.72 2.86
CA HIS A 185 4.74 -11.05 3.96
C HIS A 185 3.83 -9.92 3.48
#